data_ce47ed846e2782a91d6340463cb4f94b
#
_entry.id   ce47ed846e2782a91d6340463cb4f94b
#
_cell.length_a   1.000
_cell.length_b   1.000
_cell.length_c   1.000
_cell.angle_alpha   90.00
_cell.angle_beta   90.00
_cell.angle_gamma   90.00
#
_symmetry.space_group_name_H-M   'P 1'
#
loop_
_entity.id
_entity.type
_entity.pdbx_description
1 polymer ?
#
loop_
_entity_poly.entity_id
_entity_poly.type
_entity_poly.pdbx_seq_one_letter_code
_entity_poly.pdbx_strand_id
1 'polypeptide(L)'
;MARQAGGHTDNGVHALMYIPAPGPVCMNSVDAFFVLRIDGRSFPMKKSKLVMVGNGMAGVRTLEELLKIAPDLYDITVFGAEPHPNYNRIMLSPVLAGEQTVDEIILNSWEWYTNNHITLHAGTTVTEVDRVKRVVRAVAADGSVTEAAYDRLLLCTGSKPFMLPVPGNDLEGVIAYRDIADTQTMIETAKTHQHAVVIGGGLLGLEAANGLMLRGMQVTVVHVNAWLMDRQLDDVAGGLLRQSLEARGLSFRLGAHTQELVGDSADGKSGRVKAIRFKDGTEQPADLVVMAVGIRPNTALAESMRLHCNRGIVVNDTLQTVTDARIYSVGECAAHRGIAYGLVAPLFEQAKVAANHLAQLGSGRYKGSLTSTKLKVTGIDLFSAGDFTGGEGTEEIVMSDPLGGVYKKLVLKNDKLIGACLYGDTLDGSWYFELLREGRSVSDIREALMFGQSAIDNATDSSVDSNGSNPAAAA
;
A
#
# COMPACT_ATOMS: atom_id res chain seq x y z
N MET A 1 -4.87 -80.64 24.14
CA MET A 1 -4.80 -80.42 22.68
C MET A 1 -4.51 -78.96 22.45
N ALA A 2 -3.39 -78.72 21.82
CA ALA A 2 -2.80 -77.40 21.52
C ALA A 2 -3.58 -76.59 20.50
N ARG A 3 -3.50 -75.25 20.60
CA ARG A 3 -3.15 -74.36 19.48
C ARG A 3 -2.74 -72.97 19.97
N GLN A 4 -1.51 -72.62 19.60
CA GLN A 4 -0.93 -71.29 19.64
C GLN A 4 -1.69 -70.37 18.68
N ALA A 5 -1.79 -69.08 19.04
CA ALA A 5 -2.02 -68.00 18.10
C ALA A 5 -1.12 -66.82 18.52
N GLY A 6 -0.35 -66.32 17.57
CA GLY A 6 0.79 -65.45 17.74
C GLY A 6 0.44 -63.99 18.05
N GLY A 7 1.38 -63.34 18.70
CA GLY A 7 1.34 -61.93 19.00
C GLY A 7 1.70 -61.08 17.75
N HIS A 8 0.90 -60.03 17.55
CA HIS A 8 1.28 -58.88 16.73
C HIS A 8 1.73 -57.78 17.70
N THR A 9 2.99 -57.41 17.56
CA THR A 9 3.54 -56.21 18.23
C THR A 9 3.16 -55.00 17.39
N ASP A 10 2.31 -54.19 17.94
CA ASP A 10 1.91 -52.90 17.43
C ASP A 10 2.96 -51.86 17.81
N ASN A 11 3.77 -51.40 16.85
CA ASN A 11 4.74 -50.32 17.05
C ASN A 11 4.02 -48.97 16.91
N GLY A 12 3.41 -48.52 17.98
CA GLY A 12 2.82 -47.20 18.08
C GLY A 12 3.89 -46.12 18.13
N VAL A 13 3.95 -45.28 17.11
CA VAL A 13 4.73 -44.06 17.07
C VAL A 13 3.99 -43.01 17.90
N HIS A 14 4.37 -42.82 19.17
CA HIS A 14 3.90 -41.67 19.97
C HIS A 14 4.75 -40.45 19.71
N ALA A 15 4.21 -39.47 18.91
CA ALA A 15 4.76 -38.13 18.83
C ALA A 15 4.34 -37.32 20.05
N LEU A 16 5.24 -37.15 21.02
CA LEU A 16 5.06 -36.24 22.14
C LEU A 16 5.54 -34.84 21.73
N MET A 17 4.59 -33.90 21.53
CA MET A 17 4.87 -32.47 21.49
C MET A 17 5.15 -31.99 22.92
N TYR A 18 6.39 -31.59 23.18
CA TYR A 18 6.76 -30.93 24.43
C TYR A 18 6.67 -29.42 24.24
N ILE A 19 5.74 -28.76 24.93
CA ILE A 19 5.67 -27.29 25.02
C ILE A 19 6.28 -26.94 26.40
N PRO A 20 7.44 -26.26 26.47
CA PRO A 20 7.97 -25.79 27.75
C PRO A 20 7.21 -24.55 28.21
N ALA A 21 6.90 -24.50 29.52
CA ALA A 21 6.36 -23.35 30.22
C ALA A 21 7.41 -22.20 30.29
N PRO A 22 6.99 -20.92 30.34
CA PRO A 22 7.92 -19.79 30.34
C PRO A 22 8.60 -19.63 31.70
N GLY A 23 9.92 -19.77 31.72
CA GLY A 23 10.81 -19.41 32.82
C GLY A 23 11.71 -18.24 32.43
N PRO A 24 12.38 -17.52 33.36
CA PRO A 24 12.99 -16.23 33.13
C PRO A 24 14.25 -16.34 32.24
N VAL A 25 14.33 -15.34 31.33
CA VAL A 25 15.35 -15.20 30.27
C VAL A 25 16.71 -14.91 30.86
N CYS A 26 17.69 -15.79 30.60
CA CYS A 26 19.11 -15.44 30.53
C CYS A 26 19.57 -15.60 29.08
N MET A 27 20.02 -14.50 28.49
CA MET A 27 20.63 -14.49 27.15
C MET A 27 21.92 -15.30 27.15
N ASN A 28 21.98 -16.35 26.34
CA ASN A 28 23.18 -16.81 25.66
C ASN A 28 22.71 -17.58 24.41
N SER A 29 23.31 -17.23 23.28
CA SER A 29 23.09 -17.79 21.95
C SER A 29 23.18 -19.32 21.96
N VAL A 30 22.06 -19.98 21.67
CA VAL A 30 22.06 -21.40 21.28
C VAL A 30 21.10 -21.54 20.12
N ASP A 31 21.62 -21.97 18.96
CA ASP A 31 20.84 -22.38 17.81
C ASP A 31 19.78 -23.38 18.20
N ALA A 32 18.52 -22.95 18.24
CA ALA A 32 17.40 -23.84 18.53
C ALA A 32 17.09 -24.67 17.29
N PHE A 33 17.83 -25.75 17.07
CA PHE A 33 17.49 -26.75 16.09
C PHE A 33 16.22 -27.48 16.53
N PHE A 34 15.16 -27.42 15.73
CA PHE A 34 14.03 -28.36 15.86
C PHE A 34 14.56 -29.77 15.56
N VAL A 35 14.58 -30.61 16.57
CA VAL A 35 15.15 -31.95 16.49
C VAL A 35 14.03 -32.97 16.68
N LEU A 36 13.72 -33.73 15.64
CA LEU A 36 12.88 -34.93 15.76
C LEU A 36 13.72 -36.05 16.41
N ARG A 37 13.32 -36.55 17.58
CA ARG A 37 13.97 -37.70 18.21
C ARG A 37 13.19 -38.96 17.89
N ILE A 38 13.78 -39.83 17.10
CA ILE A 38 13.31 -41.21 16.89
C ILE A 38 14.43 -42.12 17.34
N ASP A 39 14.17 -43.03 18.26
CA ASP A 39 15.11 -44.03 18.82
C ASP A 39 16.44 -43.41 19.31
N GLY A 40 16.37 -42.27 20.02
CA GLY A 40 17.55 -41.59 20.58
C GLY A 40 18.45 -40.90 19.54
N ARG A 41 18.13 -40.90 18.28
CA ARG A 41 18.86 -40.18 17.22
C ARG A 41 18.20 -38.85 16.92
N SER A 42 19.01 -37.80 16.89
CA SER A 42 18.61 -36.43 16.55
C SER A 42 18.74 -36.24 15.03
N PHE A 43 17.64 -35.94 14.34
CA PHE A 43 17.66 -35.58 12.93
C PHE A 43 17.35 -34.09 12.79
N PRO A 44 18.23 -33.29 12.16
CA PRO A 44 17.90 -31.91 11.84
C PRO A 44 16.74 -31.91 10.84
N MET A 45 15.62 -31.26 11.20
CA MET A 45 14.54 -31.07 10.24
C MET A 45 15.02 -30.07 9.17
N LYS A 46 14.94 -30.50 7.91
CA LYS A 46 15.26 -29.62 6.79
C LYS A 46 14.25 -28.46 6.75
N LYS A 47 14.73 -27.22 6.86
CA LYS A 47 13.88 -26.04 6.69
C LYS A 47 13.18 -26.06 5.34
N SER A 48 11.91 -25.67 5.30
CA SER A 48 11.19 -25.49 4.03
C SER A 48 11.74 -24.26 3.30
N LYS A 49 11.65 -24.23 1.98
CA LYS A 49 12.14 -23.11 1.18
C LYS A 49 11.00 -22.14 0.86
N LEU A 50 11.16 -20.89 1.27
CA LEU A 50 10.27 -19.79 0.90
C LEU A 50 11.00 -18.87 -0.09
N VAL A 51 10.46 -18.74 -1.30
CA VAL A 51 10.94 -17.74 -2.26
C VAL A 51 9.93 -16.60 -2.32
N MET A 52 10.41 -15.37 -2.20
CA MET A 52 9.63 -14.14 -2.36
C MET A 52 10.06 -13.39 -3.61
N VAL A 53 9.08 -13.00 -4.45
CA VAL A 53 9.28 -12.20 -5.66
C VAL A 53 8.74 -10.79 -5.44
N GLY A 54 9.63 -9.83 -5.42
CA GLY A 54 9.37 -8.43 -5.07
C GLY A 54 9.84 -8.10 -3.65
N ASN A 55 10.67 -7.04 -3.53
CA ASN A 55 11.27 -6.58 -2.26
C ASN A 55 10.60 -5.30 -1.73
N GLY A 56 9.30 -5.11 -2.03
CA GLY A 56 8.54 -3.96 -1.60
C GLY A 56 7.93 -4.11 -0.21
N MET A 57 7.27 -3.03 0.26
CA MET A 57 6.74 -2.90 1.63
C MET A 57 5.83 -4.06 2.06
N ALA A 58 4.92 -4.52 1.19
CA ALA A 58 3.98 -5.59 1.53
C ALA A 58 4.66 -6.95 1.72
N GLY A 59 5.62 -7.28 0.83
CA GLY A 59 6.36 -8.54 0.90
C GLY A 59 7.24 -8.61 2.14
N VAL A 60 8.06 -7.57 2.37
CA VAL A 60 8.95 -7.54 3.54
C VAL A 60 8.15 -7.48 4.84
N ARG A 61 7.04 -6.74 4.88
CA ARG A 61 6.12 -6.79 6.04
C ARG A 61 5.61 -8.21 6.31
N THR A 62 5.35 -9.00 5.26
CA THR A 62 4.97 -10.41 5.44
C THR A 62 6.09 -11.21 6.07
N LEU A 63 7.35 -10.99 5.66
CA LEU A 63 8.50 -11.64 6.28
C LEU A 63 8.70 -11.21 7.74
N GLU A 64 8.58 -9.92 8.05
CA GLU A 64 8.66 -9.42 9.43
C GLU A 64 7.63 -10.11 10.34
N GLU A 65 6.39 -10.20 9.90
CA GLU A 65 5.32 -10.87 10.67
C GLU A 65 5.56 -12.40 10.76
N LEU A 66 6.07 -13.02 9.70
CA LEU A 66 6.42 -14.45 9.68
C LEU A 66 7.55 -14.77 10.65
N LEU A 67 8.63 -13.97 10.65
CA LEU A 67 9.78 -14.15 11.52
C LEU A 67 9.45 -13.98 13.01
N LYS A 68 8.49 -13.10 13.34
CA LYS A 68 7.98 -12.99 14.72
C LYS A 68 7.28 -14.26 15.20
N ILE A 69 6.63 -15.00 14.30
CA ILE A 69 5.84 -16.19 14.63
C ILE A 69 6.70 -17.45 14.54
N ALA A 70 7.49 -17.59 13.48
CA ALA A 70 8.21 -18.82 13.14
C ALA A 70 9.57 -18.50 12.47
N PRO A 71 10.56 -17.99 13.21
CA PRO A 71 11.83 -17.49 12.65
C PRO A 71 12.65 -18.58 11.94
N ASP A 72 12.52 -19.83 12.36
CA ASP A 72 13.34 -20.96 11.86
C ASP A 72 12.62 -21.87 10.85
N LEU A 73 11.39 -21.56 10.48
CA LEU A 73 10.57 -22.44 9.65
C LEU A 73 11.05 -22.55 8.21
N TYR A 74 11.60 -21.45 7.68
CA TYR A 74 11.97 -21.34 6.27
C TYR A 74 13.42 -20.94 6.06
N ASP A 75 13.99 -21.47 4.96
CA ASP A 75 15.11 -20.92 4.22
C ASP A 75 14.53 -19.87 3.25
N ILE A 76 14.84 -18.58 3.46
CA ILE A 76 14.17 -17.49 2.76
C ILE A 76 15.08 -16.90 1.69
N THR A 77 14.59 -16.88 0.44
CA THR A 77 15.24 -16.19 -0.70
C THR A 77 14.31 -15.11 -1.23
N VAL A 78 14.82 -13.89 -1.42
CA VAL A 78 14.09 -12.73 -1.91
C VAL A 78 14.73 -12.23 -3.20
N PHE A 79 13.91 -12.00 -4.24
CA PHE A 79 14.31 -11.35 -5.48
C PHE A 79 13.66 -9.96 -5.58
N GLY A 80 14.48 -8.91 -5.70
CA GLY A 80 14.06 -7.53 -5.90
C GLY A 80 14.59 -6.98 -7.22
N ALA A 81 13.72 -6.44 -8.08
CA ALA A 81 14.13 -5.85 -9.36
C ALA A 81 14.91 -4.55 -9.18
N GLU A 82 14.63 -3.79 -8.13
CA GLU A 82 15.36 -2.57 -7.78
C GLU A 82 16.65 -2.93 -7.03
N PRO A 83 17.76 -2.17 -7.22
CA PRO A 83 19.07 -2.45 -6.59
C PRO A 83 19.17 -1.92 -5.16
N HIS A 84 18.05 -1.87 -4.45
CA HIS A 84 17.93 -1.30 -3.10
C HIS A 84 17.37 -2.31 -2.11
N PRO A 85 17.70 -2.20 -0.82
CA PRO A 85 16.96 -2.88 0.23
C PRO A 85 15.55 -2.32 0.33
N ASN A 86 14.68 -2.89 1.17
CA ASN A 86 13.31 -2.41 1.30
C ASN A 86 13.25 -0.99 1.85
N TYR A 87 12.49 -0.13 1.19
CA TYR A 87 12.31 1.28 1.55
C TYR A 87 10.83 1.68 1.60
N ASN A 88 10.55 2.79 2.31
CA ASN A 88 9.23 3.37 2.41
C ASN A 88 8.90 4.17 1.14
N ARG A 89 8.20 3.54 0.22
CA ARG A 89 7.82 4.16 -1.07
C ARG A 89 6.94 5.41 -0.92
N ILE A 90 6.19 5.55 0.18
CA ILE A 90 5.39 6.75 0.47
C ILE A 90 6.31 7.96 0.66
N MET A 91 7.51 7.73 1.18
CA MET A 91 8.45 8.80 1.49
C MET A 91 9.27 9.28 0.27
N LEU A 92 9.00 8.76 -0.94
CA LEU A 92 9.59 9.30 -2.17
C LEU A 92 9.18 10.76 -2.41
N SER A 93 7.98 11.16 -1.98
CA SER A 93 7.51 12.55 -2.11
C SER A 93 8.31 13.52 -1.23
N PRO A 94 8.59 13.27 0.05
CA PRO A 94 9.57 14.03 0.85
C PRO A 94 10.99 14.02 0.27
N VAL A 95 11.45 12.91 -0.32
CA VAL A 95 12.75 12.86 -1.01
C VAL A 95 12.76 13.79 -2.23
N LEU A 96 11.72 13.73 -3.04
CA LEU A 96 11.57 14.66 -4.17
C LEU A 96 11.51 16.12 -3.72
N ALA A 97 10.84 16.42 -2.62
CA ALA A 97 10.75 17.75 -2.04
C ALA A 97 12.10 18.25 -1.43
N GLY A 98 13.04 17.34 -1.16
CA GLY A 98 14.32 17.67 -0.52
C GLY A 98 14.26 17.69 1.01
N GLU A 99 13.19 17.17 1.59
CA GLU A 99 12.96 17.08 3.03
C GLU A 99 13.65 15.86 3.64
N GLN A 100 13.89 14.82 2.83
CA GLN A 100 14.56 13.57 3.23
C GLN A 100 15.51 13.08 2.15
N THR A 101 16.42 12.21 2.55
CA THR A 101 17.35 11.48 1.66
C THR A 101 16.81 10.06 1.38
N VAL A 102 17.36 9.39 0.37
CA VAL A 102 17.03 7.99 0.07
C VAL A 102 17.40 7.07 1.23
N ASP A 103 18.52 7.31 1.91
CA ASP A 103 18.98 6.48 3.02
C ASP A 103 18.03 6.56 4.24
N GLU A 104 17.42 7.72 4.49
CA GLU A 104 16.47 7.92 5.59
C GLU A 104 15.13 7.21 5.39
N ILE A 105 14.79 6.85 4.18
CA ILE A 105 13.55 6.13 3.89
C ILE A 105 13.72 4.60 3.84
N ILE A 106 14.94 4.07 4.03
CA ILE A 106 15.19 2.63 4.12
C ILE A 106 14.51 2.07 5.37
N LEU A 107 13.64 1.08 5.18
CA LEU A 107 12.93 0.40 6.28
C LEU A 107 13.72 -0.77 6.85
N ASN A 108 14.32 -1.57 5.98
CA ASN A 108 15.08 -2.76 6.36
C ASN A 108 16.45 -2.67 5.67
N SER A 109 17.51 -2.43 6.45
CA SER A 109 18.89 -2.32 5.94
C SER A 109 19.41 -3.66 5.42
N TRP A 110 20.56 -3.67 4.73
CA TRP A 110 21.22 -4.89 4.29
C TRP A 110 21.54 -5.84 5.46
N GLU A 111 21.92 -5.28 6.61
CA GLU A 111 22.18 -6.03 7.83
C GLU A 111 20.93 -6.71 8.38
N TRP A 112 19.74 -6.10 8.20
CA TRP A 112 18.50 -6.74 8.61
C TRP A 112 18.28 -8.08 7.88
N TYR A 113 18.53 -8.14 6.57
CA TYR A 113 18.43 -9.39 5.81
C TYR A 113 19.44 -10.42 6.28
N THR A 114 20.71 -9.99 6.46
CA THR A 114 21.79 -10.88 6.94
C THR A 114 21.49 -11.44 8.33
N ASN A 115 21.06 -10.59 9.26
CA ASN A 115 20.77 -10.97 10.64
C ASN A 115 19.57 -11.92 10.76
N ASN A 116 18.64 -11.86 9.80
CA ASN A 116 17.49 -12.77 9.72
C ASN A 116 17.74 -13.97 8.78
N HIS A 117 18.98 -14.20 8.34
CA HIS A 117 19.37 -15.29 7.45
C HIS A 117 18.57 -15.32 6.14
N ILE A 118 18.23 -14.15 5.59
CA ILE A 118 17.51 -13.97 4.33
C ILE A 118 18.51 -13.73 3.22
N THR A 119 18.47 -14.54 2.17
CA THR A 119 19.26 -14.28 0.94
C THR A 119 18.49 -13.29 0.07
N LEU A 120 18.99 -12.03 -0.01
CA LEU A 120 18.42 -11.00 -0.87
C LEU A 120 19.23 -10.88 -2.17
N HIS A 121 18.58 -11.07 -3.32
CA HIS A 121 19.08 -10.76 -4.65
C HIS A 121 18.43 -9.44 -5.12
N ALA A 122 19.02 -8.30 -4.75
CA ALA A 122 18.61 -6.98 -5.22
C ALA A 122 19.12 -6.74 -6.66
N GLY A 123 18.43 -5.90 -7.45
CA GLY A 123 18.74 -5.67 -8.86
C GLY A 123 18.51 -6.89 -9.75
N THR A 124 17.71 -7.86 -9.27
CA THR A 124 17.52 -9.15 -9.95
C THR A 124 16.04 -9.38 -10.23
N THR A 125 15.70 -9.47 -11.51
CA THR A 125 14.31 -9.60 -11.97
C THR A 125 13.96 -11.06 -12.20
N VAL A 126 12.89 -11.55 -11.58
CA VAL A 126 12.34 -12.88 -11.87
C VAL A 126 11.65 -12.86 -13.24
N THR A 127 12.13 -13.71 -14.14
CA THR A 127 11.64 -13.81 -15.51
C THR A 127 10.76 -15.02 -15.75
N GLU A 128 10.94 -16.08 -14.97
CA GLU A 128 10.22 -17.35 -15.15
C GLU A 128 10.00 -18.06 -13.81
N VAL A 129 8.88 -18.77 -13.69
CA VAL A 129 8.61 -19.72 -12.61
C VAL A 129 8.03 -21.01 -13.16
N ASP A 130 8.73 -22.10 -12.96
CA ASP A 130 8.24 -23.45 -13.25
C ASP A 130 7.49 -23.99 -12.02
N ARG A 131 6.15 -24.00 -12.08
CA ARG A 131 5.29 -24.46 -10.98
C ARG A 131 5.36 -25.98 -10.76
N VAL A 132 5.71 -26.75 -11.78
CA VAL A 132 5.80 -28.22 -11.68
C VAL A 132 7.10 -28.62 -10.98
N LYS A 133 8.23 -28.07 -11.44
CA LYS A 133 9.54 -28.26 -10.81
C LYS A 133 9.70 -27.46 -9.52
N ARG A 134 8.86 -26.42 -9.32
CA ARG A 134 8.94 -25.48 -8.20
C ARG A 134 10.28 -24.75 -8.17
N VAL A 135 10.63 -24.13 -9.29
CA VAL A 135 11.87 -23.36 -9.47
C VAL A 135 11.54 -21.99 -10.01
N VAL A 136 12.13 -20.97 -9.40
CA VAL A 136 12.15 -19.58 -9.85
C VAL A 136 13.44 -19.32 -10.58
N ARG A 137 13.38 -18.67 -11.74
CA ARG A 137 14.53 -18.20 -12.50
C ARG A 137 14.53 -16.68 -12.56
N ALA A 138 15.65 -16.09 -12.22
CA ALA A 138 15.82 -14.66 -12.17
C ALA A 138 17.10 -14.22 -12.90
N VAL A 139 17.09 -13.00 -13.45
CA VAL A 139 18.19 -12.42 -14.23
C VAL A 139 18.59 -11.09 -13.61
N ALA A 140 19.86 -10.92 -13.30
CA ALA A 140 20.44 -9.67 -12.82
C ALA A 140 20.77 -8.72 -13.99
N ALA A 141 21.10 -7.47 -13.70
CA ALA A 141 21.42 -6.45 -14.70
C ALA A 141 22.65 -6.79 -15.57
N ASP A 142 23.59 -7.56 -15.05
CA ASP A 142 24.76 -8.06 -15.78
C ASP A 142 24.49 -9.30 -16.64
N GLY A 143 23.22 -9.76 -16.69
CA GLY A 143 22.78 -10.95 -17.42
C GLY A 143 23.01 -12.27 -16.68
N SER A 144 23.58 -12.27 -15.48
CA SER A 144 23.73 -13.48 -14.66
C SER A 144 22.38 -14.06 -14.27
N VAL A 145 22.30 -15.40 -14.30
CA VAL A 145 21.06 -16.14 -14.03
C VAL A 145 21.17 -16.83 -12.68
N THR A 146 20.16 -16.64 -11.84
CA THR A 146 20.01 -17.32 -10.56
C THR A 146 18.75 -18.15 -10.56
N GLU A 147 18.82 -19.38 -10.06
CA GLU A 147 17.68 -20.27 -9.87
C GLU A 147 17.50 -20.59 -8.39
N ALA A 148 16.25 -20.56 -7.92
CA ALA A 148 15.89 -20.93 -6.56
C ALA A 148 14.70 -21.88 -6.54
N ALA A 149 14.85 -23.03 -5.87
CA ALA A 149 13.76 -23.97 -5.64
C ALA A 149 12.90 -23.49 -4.46
N TYR A 150 11.59 -23.77 -4.49
CA TYR A 150 10.67 -23.36 -3.42
C TYR A 150 9.70 -24.49 -2.99
N ASP A 151 9.33 -24.47 -1.71
CA ASP A 151 8.21 -25.21 -1.15
C ASP A 151 6.97 -24.29 -1.02
N ARG A 152 7.21 -22.99 -0.78
CA ARG A 152 6.22 -21.92 -0.81
C ARG A 152 6.78 -20.75 -1.64
N LEU A 153 5.88 -20.11 -2.40
CA LEU A 153 6.19 -18.93 -3.21
C LEU A 153 5.30 -17.78 -2.78
N LEU A 154 5.89 -16.59 -2.55
CA LEU A 154 5.17 -15.37 -2.20
C LEU A 154 5.38 -14.34 -3.31
N LEU A 155 4.31 -14.00 -4.02
CA LEU A 155 4.31 -13.01 -5.09
C LEU A 155 3.93 -11.64 -4.53
N CYS A 156 4.88 -10.71 -4.57
CA CYS A 156 4.75 -9.32 -4.10
C CYS A 156 5.21 -8.34 -5.19
N THR A 157 4.82 -8.62 -6.43
CA THR A 157 5.29 -7.91 -7.64
C THR A 157 4.75 -6.47 -7.75
N GLY A 158 3.87 -6.06 -6.84
CA GLY A 158 3.33 -4.70 -6.76
C GLY A 158 2.51 -4.30 -7.98
N SER A 159 2.66 -3.06 -8.39
CA SER A 159 1.96 -2.49 -9.55
C SER A 159 2.92 -1.71 -10.44
N LYS A 160 2.49 -1.47 -11.67
CA LYS A 160 3.16 -0.60 -12.64
C LYS A 160 2.37 0.70 -12.81
N PRO A 161 3.03 1.85 -13.01
CA PRO A 161 2.34 3.08 -13.39
C PRO A 161 1.63 2.88 -14.73
N PHE A 162 0.48 3.52 -14.85
CA PHE A 162 -0.23 3.56 -16.13
C PHE A 162 0.29 4.73 -16.95
N MET A 163 0.92 4.41 -18.07
CA MET A 163 1.32 5.42 -19.07
C MET A 163 0.17 5.63 -20.05
N LEU A 164 -0.22 6.89 -20.27
CA LEU A 164 -1.28 7.19 -21.24
C LEU A 164 -0.83 6.75 -22.64
N PRO A 165 -1.66 6.02 -23.39
CA PRO A 165 -1.34 5.57 -24.74
C PRO A 165 -1.59 6.70 -25.76
N VAL A 166 -0.87 7.80 -25.62
CA VAL A 166 -0.89 8.94 -26.52
C VAL A 166 0.40 9.00 -27.32
N PRO A 167 0.41 9.55 -28.55
CA PRO A 167 1.64 9.77 -29.30
C PRO A 167 2.68 10.55 -28.48
N GLY A 168 3.93 10.13 -28.56
CA GLY A 168 5.05 10.77 -27.83
C GLY A 168 5.18 10.36 -26.36
N ASN A 169 4.44 9.35 -25.87
CA ASN A 169 4.57 8.89 -24.49
C ASN A 169 5.90 8.18 -24.19
N ASP A 170 6.73 7.96 -25.19
CA ASP A 170 8.07 7.37 -25.14
C ASP A 170 9.20 8.38 -25.39
N LEU A 171 8.88 9.69 -25.51
CA LEU A 171 9.87 10.75 -25.67
C LEU A 171 10.75 10.87 -24.41
N GLU A 172 11.99 11.32 -24.61
CA GLU A 172 12.86 11.70 -23.49
C GLU A 172 12.19 12.78 -22.62
N GLY A 173 12.28 12.66 -21.30
CA GLY A 173 11.62 13.56 -20.36
C GLY A 173 10.16 13.23 -20.08
N VAL A 174 9.61 12.15 -20.68
CA VAL A 174 8.31 11.59 -20.31
C VAL A 174 8.53 10.41 -19.37
N ILE A 175 8.10 10.55 -18.14
CA ILE A 175 8.35 9.55 -17.07
C ILE A 175 7.10 9.25 -16.27
N ALA A 176 7.17 8.18 -15.51
CA ALA A 176 6.25 7.90 -14.41
C ALA A 176 6.77 8.51 -13.10
N TYR A 177 6.04 8.28 -12.01
CA TYR A 177 6.52 8.52 -10.65
C TYR A 177 6.21 7.31 -9.79
N ARG A 178 7.21 6.44 -9.59
CA ARG A 178 6.97 5.16 -8.93
C ARG A 178 8.07 4.72 -7.97
N ASP A 179 9.32 4.97 -8.27
CA ASP A 179 10.46 4.43 -7.56
C ASP A 179 11.58 5.47 -7.36
N ILE A 180 12.70 5.02 -6.77
CA ILE A 180 13.86 5.87 -6.51
C ILE A 180 14.45 6.39 -7.82
N ALA A 181 14.49 5.60 -8.88
CA ALA A 181 15.07 6.01 -10.16
C ALA A 181 14.23 7.12 -10.82
N ASP A 182 12.90 7.00 -10.80
CA ASP A 182 11.99 8.05 -11.25
C ASP A 182 12.22 9.35 -10.45
N THR A 183 12.31 9.23 -9.11
CA THR A 183 12.54 10.36 -8.20
C THR A 183 13.88 11.06 -8.51
N GLN A 184 14.95 10.30 -8.70
CA GLN A 184 16.26 10.83 -9.06
C GLN A 184 16.23 11.53 -10.43
N THR A 185 15.55 10.94 -11.41
CA THR A 185 15.37 11.56 -12.75
C THR A 185 14.68 12.91 -12.64
N MET A 186 13.62 13.01 -11.81
CA MET A 186 12.93 14.28 -11.56
C MET A 186 13.85 15.31 -10.90
N ILE A 187 14.61 14.92 -9.89
CA ILE A 187 15.57 15.78 -9.18
C ILE A 187 16.66 16.30 -10.12
N GLU A 188 17.23 15.43 -10.97
CA GLU A 188 18.27 15.86 -11.92
C GLU A 188 17.72 16.75 -13.02
N THR A 189 16.52 16.45 -13.52
CA THR A 189 15.86 17.28 -14.54
C THR A 189 15.57 18.69 -14.00
N ALA A 190 15.12 18.80 -12.75
CA ALA A 190 14.85 20.09 -12.12
C ALA A 190 16.07 21.02 -11.98
N LYS A 191 17.31 20.48 -12.04
CA LYS A 191 18.53 21.28 -11.99
C LYS A 191 18.82 22.05 -13.30
N THR A 192 18.29 21.58 -14.43
CA THR A 192 18.64 22.05 -15.77
C THR A 192 17.47 22.53 -16.60
N HIS A 193 16.25 22.23 -16.20
CA HIS A 193 15.02 22.51 -16.93
C HIS A 193 14.03 23.28 -16.05
N GLN A 194 13.07 23.99 -16.66
CA GLN A 194 12.20 24.92 -15.95
C GLN A 194 10.73 24.51 -15.89
N HIS A 195 10.22 23.83 -16.94
CA HIS A 195 8.79 23.58 -17.07
C HIS A 195 8.47 22.10 -16.88
N ALA A 196 7.69 21.80 -15.85
CA ALA A 196 7.17 20.47 -15.64
C ALA A 196 5.64 20.44 -15.81
N VAL A 197 5.15 19.39 -16.45
CA VAL A 197 3.73 19.10 -16.47
C VAL A 197 3.47 17.75 -15.81
N VAL A 198 2.58 17.73 -14.82
CA VAL A 198 2.12 16.52 -14.16
C VAL A 198 0.73 16.17 -14.68
N ILE A 199 0.60 15.03 -15.37
CA ILE A 199 -0.69 14.53 -15.82
C ILE A 199 -1.28 13.65 -14.74
N GLY A 200 -2.34 14.13 -14.09
CA GLY A 200 -3.05 13.47 -13.00
C GLY A 200 -3.15 14.34 -11.75
N GLY A 201 -4.36 14.79 -11.41
CA GLY A 201 -4.68 15.60 -10.22
C GLY A 201 -5.06 14.76 -8.98
N GLY A 202 -4.64 13.49 -8.92
CA GLY A 202 -4.78 12.64 -7.74
C GLY A 202 -3.62 12.80 -6.75
N LEU A 203 -3.66 12.04 -5.65
CA LEU A 203 -2.70 12.12 -4.53
C LEU A 203 -1.24 12.15 -5.01
N LEU A 204 -0.80 11.14 -5.73
CA LEU A 204 0.59 11.01 -6.17
C LEU A 204 1.01 12.12 -7.15
N GLY A 205 0.09 12.56 -8.02
CA GLY A 205 0.36 13.65 -8.95
C GLY A 205 0.55 14.98 -8.27
N LEU A 206 -0.26 15.28 -7.24
CA LEU A 206 -0.12 16.52 -6.45
C LEU A 206 1.15 16.50 -5.61
N GLU A 207 1.54 15.35 -5.07
CA GLU A 207 2.81 15.17 -4.36
C GLU A 207 4.02 15.39 -5.30
N ALA A 208 3.98 14.81 -6.52
CA ALA A 208 5.00 15.03 -7.54
C ALA A 208 5.09 16.51 -7.94
N ALA A 209 3.95 17.16 -8.17
CA ALA A 209 3.89 18.56 -8.56
C ALA A 209 4.47 19.48 -7.47
N ASN A 210 4.09 19.24 -6.19
CA ASN A 210 4.64 20.00 -5.07
C ASN A 210 6.15 19.80 -4.93
N GLY A 211 6.65 18.57 -5.03
CA GLY A 211 8.07 18.28 -4.95
C GLY A 211 8.89 18.97 -6.06
N LEU A 212 8.41 18.95 -7.30
CA LEU A 212 9.05 19.63 -8.44
C LEU A 212 9.01 21.16 -8.27
N MET A 213 7.91 21.70 -7.78
CA MET A 213 7.80 23.14 -7.48
C MET A 213 8.81 23.56 -6.40
N LEU A 214 8.96 22.79 -5.34
CA LEU A 214 9.96 23.03 -4.30
C LEU A 214 11.40 22.93 -4.81
N ARG A 215 11.62 22.19 -5.91
CA ARG A 215 12.89 22.14 -6.66
C ARG A 215 13.09 23.32 -7.62
N GLY A 216 12.16 24.27 -7.67
CA GLY A 216 12.25 25.49 -8.46
C GLY A 216 11.67 25.39 -9.88
N MET A 217 10.97 24.30 -10.24
CA MET A 217 10.31 24.21 -11.53
C MET A 217 8.97 24.97 -11.53
N GLN A 218 8.59 25.48 -12.70
CA GLN A 218 7.23 25.96 -12.98
C GLN A 218 6.37 24.75 -13.33
N VAL A 219 5.40 24.43 -12.46
CA VAL A 219 4.64 23.19 -12.57
C VAL A 219 3.19 23.44 -12.93
N THR A 220 2.71 22.77 -13.97
CA THR A 220 1.29 22.72 -14.34
C THR A 220 0.75 21.31 -14.13
N VAL A 221 -0.30 21.18 -13.32
CA VAL A 221 -1.03 19.92 -13.16
C VAL A 221 -2.18 19.87 -14.15
N VAL A 222 -2.20 18.85 -15.00
CA VAL A 222 -3.26 18.58 -15.98
C VAL A 222 -4.17 17.48 -15.44
N HIS A 223 -5.47 17.74 -15.37
CA HIS A 223 -6.44 16.76 -14.89
C HIS A 223 -7.68 16.70 -15.78
N VAL A 224 -8.17 15.46 -16.01
CA VAL A 224 -9.32 15.21 -16.89
C VAL A 224 -10.65 15.62 -16.28
N ASN A 225 -10.77 15.55 -14.94
CA ASN A 225 -11.98 15.91 -14.22
C ASN A 225 -11.99 17.39 -13.78
N ALA A 226 -13.16 17.86 -13.34
CA ALA A 226 -13.39 19.27 -13.03
C ALA A 226 -12.76 19.73 -11.71
N TRP A 227 -12.43 18.81 -10.79
CA TRP A 227 -11.77 19.11 -9.51
C TRP A 227 -10.69 18.09 -9.17
N LEU A 228 -9.83 18.45 -8.25
CA LEU A 228 -8.68 17.63 -7.81
C LEU A 228 -9.14 16.52 -6.88
N MET A 229 -8.40 15.39 -6.93
CA MET A 229 -8.68 14.21 -6.08
C MET A 229 -10.13 13.73 -6.14
N ASP A 230 -10.72 13.75 -7.33
CA ASP A 230 -12.12 13.41 -7.62
C ASP A 230 -12.61 12.05 -7.09
N ARG A 231 -11.67 11.15 -6.76
CA ARG A 231 -11.97 9.86 -6.13
C ARG A 231 -11.97 9.90 -4.61
N GLN A 232 -11.44 10.96 -4.01
CA GLN A 232 -11.28 11.13 -2.56
C GLN A 232 -11.98 12.37 -2.01
N LEU A 233 -12.28 13.36 -2.84
CA LEU A 233 -12.90 14.62 -2.44
C LEU A 233 -14.12 14.91 -3.31
N ASP A 234 -15.08 15.61 -2.73
CA ASP A 234 -16.13 16.25 -3.51
C ASP A 234 -15.59 17.55 -4.18
N ASP A 235 -16.44 18.20 -4.95
CA ASP A 235 -16.12 19.40 -5.70
C ASP A 235 -15.73 20.60 -4.80
N VAL A 236 -16.35 20.71 -3.64
CA VAL A 236 -16.08 21.80 -2.66
C VAL A 236 -14.68 21.62 -2.06
N ALA A 237 -14.38 20.45 -1.48
CA ALA A 237 -13.07 20.16 -0.90
C ALA A 237 -11.97 20.18 -1.97
N GLY A 238 -12.23 19.65 -3.17
CA GLY A 238 -11.32 19.68 -4.31
C GLY A 238 -11.05 21.11 -4.80
N GLY A 239 -12.05 21.99 -4.74
CA GLY A 239 -11.92 23.42 -5.04
C GLY A 239 -11.04 24.17 -4.03
N LEU A 240 -11.25 23.92 -2.73
CA LEU A 240 -10.41 24.49 -1.65
C LEU A 240 -8.96 24.03 -1.75
N LEU A 241 -8.76 22.73 -2.06
CA LEU A 241 -7.43 22.17 -2.29
C LEU A 241 -6.73 22.87 -3.45
N ARG A 242 -7.44 23.06 -4.58
CA ARG A 242 -6.90 23.77 -5.73
C ARG A 242 -6.47 25.20 -5.34
N GLN A 243 -7.33 25.98 -4.68
CA GLN A 243 -7.00 27.35 -4.26
C GLN A 243 -5.76 27.40 -3.37
N SER A 244 -5.65 26.49 -2.40
CA SER A 244 -4.47 26.41 -1.53
C SER A 244 -3.17 26.09 -2.28
N LEU A 245 -3.24 25.22 -3.29
CA LEU A 245 -2.09 24.85 -4.11
C LEU A 245 -1.72 25.93 -5.12
N GLU A 246 -2.69 26.64 -5.71
CA GLU A 246 -2.48 27.81 -6.56
C GLU A 246 -1.79 28.95 -5.79
N ALA A 247 -2.19 29.20 -4.56
CA ALA A 247 -1.56 30.20 -3.67
C ALA A 247 -0.09 29.85 -3.35
N ARG A 248 0.34 28.60 -3.51
CA ARG A 248 1.74 28.15 -3.37
C ARG A 248 2.54 28.22 -4.66
N GLY A 249 1.90 28.50 -5.81
CA GLY A 249 2.57 28.65 -7.09
C GLY A 249 2.36 27.50 -8.08
N LEU A 250 1.53 26.50 -7.78
CA LEU A 250 1.13 25.50 -8.75
C LEU A 250 0.11 26.06 -9.73
N SER A 251 0.18 25.63 -10.98
CA SER A 251 -0.82 25.93 -12.00
C SER A 251 -1.67 24.71 -12.31
N PHE A 252 -2.94 24.91 -12.63
CA PHE A 252 -3.87 23.82 -12.91
C PHE A 252 -4.59 24.00 -14.26
N ARG A 253 -4.72 22.88 -14.99
CA ARG A 253 -5.55 22.77 -16.15
C ARG A 253 -6.52 21.61 -15.97
N LEU A 254 -7.71 21.92 -15.49
CA LEU A 254 -8.78 20.95 -15.20
C LEU A 254 -9.69 20.77 -16.41
N GLY A 255 -10.37 19.62 -16.52
CA GLY A 255 -11.22 19.27 -17.67
C GLY A 255 -10.43 19.10 -18.97
N ALA A 256 -9.09 18.94 -18.90
CA ALA A 256 -8.22 18.94 -20.05
C ALA A 256 -7.86 17.51 -20.50
N HIS A 257 -8.01 17.25 -21.79
CA HIS A 257 -7.69 15.96 -22.39
C HIS A 257 -6.39 16.07 -23.20
N THR A 258 -5.35 15.38 -22.76
CA THR A 258 -4.09 15.25 -23.51
C THR A 258 -4.35 14.51 -24.81
N GLN A 259 -3.92 15.09 -25.93
CA GLN A 259 -4.00 14.49 -27.26
C GLN A 259 -2.69 13.82 -27.65
N GLU A 260 -1.58 14.53 -27.49
CA GLU A 260 -0.23 14.04 -27.79
C GLU A 260 0.84 14.79 -26.97
N LEU A 261 2.03 14.21 -26.90
CA LEU A 261 3.24 14.85 -26.39
C LEU A 261 4.13 15.16 -27.58
N VAL A 262 4.62 16.40 -27.65
CA VAL A 262 5.36 16.92 -28.79
C VAL A 262 6.84 16.96 -28.47
N GLY A 263 7.67 16.31 -29.30
CA GLY A 263 9.13 16.31 -29.16
C GLY A 263 9.77 17.56 -29.76
N ASP A 264 11.05 17.76 -29.52
CA ASP A 264 11.85 18.89 -29.98
C ASP A 264 12.39 18.72 -31.42
N SER A 265 12.25 17.52 -32.02
CA SER A 265 12.55 17.29 -33.42
C SER A 265 11.66 18.15 -34.35
N ALA A 266 12.09 18.34 -35.60
CA ALA A 266 11.37 19.16 -36.57
C ALA A 266 9.95 18.67 -36.86
N ASP A 267 9.70 17.36 -36.80
CA ASP A 267 8.39 16.74 -36.97
C ASP A 267 7.61 16.57 -35.65
N GLY A 268 8.22 16.93 -34.49
CA GLY A 268 7.64 16.83 -33.18
C GLY A 268 7.50 15.40 -32.63
N LYS A 269 8.07 14.38 -33.29
CA LYS A 269 7.81 12.95 -32.96
C LYS A 269 8.97 12.24 -32.27
N SER A 270 10.10 12.89 -32.11
CA SER A 270 11.29 12.31 -31.47
C SER A 270 12.05 13.36 -30.67
N GLY A 271 13.10 12.90 -29.98
CA GLY A 271 13.91 13.74 -29.11
C GLY A 271 13.29 13.90 -27.72
N ARG A 272 13.53 15.07 -27.12
CA ARG A 272 13.00 15.39 -25.79
C ARG A 272 11.62 16.03 -25.90
N VAL A 273 10.74 15.79 -24.94
CA VAL A 273 9.46 16.47 -24.85
C VAL A 273 9.66 17.99 -24.71
N LYS A 274 8.92 18.79 -25.47
CA LYS A 274 8.91 20.26 -25.39
C LYS A 274 7.54 20.86 -25.11
N ALA A 275 6.46 20.10 -25.39
CA ALA A 275 5.10 20.57 -25.13
C ALA A 275 4.11 19.40 -25.02
N ILE A 276 2.97 19.67 -24.40
CA ILE A 276 1.76 18.84 -24.44
C ILE A 276 0.73 19.55 -25.32
N ARG A 277 0.14 18.82 -26.26
CA ARG A 277 -1.02 19.28 -27.04
C ARG A 277 -2.30 18.66 -26.50
N PHE A 278 -3.33 19.50 -26.38
CA PHE A 278 -4.64 19.10 -25.88
C PHE A 278 -5.65 18.95 -27.04
N LYS A 279 -6.76 18.23 -26.76
CA LYS A 279 -7.82 18.03 -27.75
C LYS A 279 -8.51 19.31 -28.20
N ASP A 280 -8.43 20.40 -27.43
CA ASP A 280 -8.94 21.71 -27.80
C ASP A 280 -7.99 22.49 -28.73
N GLY A 281 -6.86 21.88 -29.14
CA GLY A 281 -5.85 22.46 -30.02
C GLY A 281 -4.84 23.36 -29.33
N THR A 282 -4.96 23.62 -28.03
CA THR A 282 -3.98 24.40 -27.27
C THR A 282 -2.77 23.58 -26.88
N GLU A 283 -1.65 24.25 -26.61
CA GLU A 283 -0.40 23.64 -26.17
C GLU A 283 0.07 24.21 -24.81
N GLN A 284 0.78 23.36 -24.04
CA GLN A 284 1.46 23.72 -22.80
C GLN A 284 2.93 23.33 -22.93
N PRO A 285 3.89 24.27 -22.75
CA PRO A 285 5.31 23.94 -22.71
C PRO A 285 5.64 22.96 -21.58
N ALA A 286 6.55 22.02 -21.85
CA ALA A 286 7.00 21.02 -20.89
C ALA A 286 8.39 20.49 -21.25
N ASP A 287 9.33 20.59 -20.33
CA ASP A 287 10.66 19.95 -20.41
C ASP A 287 10.66 18.58 -19.72
N LEU A 288 9.68 18.37 -18.84
CA LEU A 288 9.42 17.15 -18.09
C LEU A 288 7.91 16.88 -18.05
N VAL A 289 7.49 15.68 -18.39
CA VAL A 289 6.12 15.22 -18.25
C VAL A 289 6.09 14.02 -17.30
N VAL A 290 5.39 14.17 -16.18
CA VAL A 290 5.20 13.11 -15.17
C VAL A 290 3.80 12.53 -15.32
N MET A 291 3.68 11.24 -15.63
CA MET A 291 2.39 10.56 -15.74
C MET A 291 2.00 9.93 -14.41
N ALA A 292 1.02 10.52 -13.71
CA ALA A 292 0.48 10.08 -12.41
C ALA A 292 -1.02 9.75 -12.51
N VAL A 293 -1.42 9.03 -13.55
CA VAL A 293 -2.83 8.74 -13.90
C VAL A 293 -3.32 7.37 -13.42
N GLY A 294 -2.68 6.83 -12.41
CA GLY A 294 -3.03 5.58 -11.77
C GLY A 294 -2.02 4.46 -11.97
N ILE A 295 -2.33 3.32 -11.39
CA ILE A 295 -1.49 2.13 -11.38
C ILE A 295 -2.26 0.92 -11.89
N ARG A 296 -1.53 -0.09 -12.36
CA ARG A 296 -2.09 -1.41 -12.70
C ARG A 296 -1.33 -2.50 -11.96
N PRO A 297 -2.01 -3.45 -11.32
CA PRO A 297 -1.38 -4.62 -10.73
C PRO A 297 -0.41 -5.31 -11.68
N ASN A 298 0.79 -5.64 -11.20
CA ASN A 298 1.79 -6.32 -12.01
C ASN A 298 1.56 -7.83 -11.99
N THR A 299 0.77 -8.32 -12.95
CA THR A 299 0.33 -9.71 -13.04
C THR A 299 1.10 -10.54 -14.08
N ALA A 300 1.97 -9.93 -14.88
CA ALA A 300 2.62 -10.58 -16.02
C ALA A 300 3.31 -11.90 -15.68
N LEU A 301 4.08 -11.95 -14.57
CA LEU A 301 4.72 -13.18 -14.10
C LEU A 301 3.68 -14.24 -13.70
N ALA A 302 2.62 -13.84 -13.00
CA ALA A 302 1.55 -14.74 -12.57
C ALA A 302 0.76 -15.31 -13.76
N GLU A 303 0.50 -14.49 -14.78
CA GLU A 303 -0.14 -14.91 -16.03
C GLU A 303 0.72 -15.90 -16.81
N SER A 304 2.06 -15.65 -16.91
CA SER A 304 2.99 -16.60 -17.54
C SER A 304 3.00 -17.97 -16.84
N MET A 305 2.78 -17.97 -15.51
CA MET A 305 2.61 -19.17 -14.68
C MET A 305 1.21 -19.81 -14.82
N ARG A 306 0.29 -19.23 -15.58
CA ARG A 306 -1.12 -19.62 -15.68
C ARG A 306 -1.86 -19.58 -14.33
N LEU A 307 -1.53 -18.62 -13.48
CA LEU A 307 -2.35 -18.31 -12.32
C LEU A 307 -3.57 -17.50 -12.76
N HIS A 308 -4.69 -17.69 -12.06
CA HIS A 308 -5.89 -16.90 -12.35
C HIS A 308 -5.69 -15.44 -11.93
N CYS A 309 -5.79 -14.52 -12.89
CA CYS A 309 -5.67 -13.09 -12.72
C CYS A 309 -6.95 -12.38 -13.19
N ASN A 310 -7.49 -11.51 -12.34
CA ASN A 310 -8.60 -10.61 -12.68
C ASN A 310 -8.44 -9.33 -11.86
N ARG A 311 -8.06 -8.22 -12.51
CA ARG A 311 -7.67 -6.96 -11.86
C ARG A 311 -6.49 -7.10 -10.88
N GLY A 312 -5.81 -8.22 -10.86
CA GLY A 312 -4.73 -8.64 -9.97
C GLY A 312 -4.67 -10.16 -9.88
N ILE A 313 -3.70 -10.69 -9.15
CA ILE A 313 -3.57 -12.14 -8.87
C ILE A 313 -4.68 -12.52 -7.89
N VAL A 314 -5.61 -13.38 -8.32
CA VAL A 314 -6.77 -13.73 -7.50
C VAL A 314 -6.37 -14.61 -6.33
N VAL A 315 -6.68 -14.14 -5.12
CA VAL A 315 -6.39 -14.84 -3.85
C VAL A 315 -7.67 -15.09 -3.05
N ASN A 316 -7.61 -16.13 -2.21
CA ASN A 316 -8.64 -16.44 -1.23
C ASN A 316 -8.44 -15.66 0.09
N ASP A 317 -9.26 -15.92 1.10
CA ASP A 317 -9.21 -15.26 2.41
C ASP A 317 -7.92 -15.56 3.21
N THR A 318 -7.10 -16.52 2.79
CA THR A 318 -5.79 -16.82 3.38
C THR A 318 -4.62 -16.28 2.56
N LEU A 319 -4.90 -15.45 1.55
CA LEU A 319 -3.94 -14.87 0.59
C LEU A 319 -3.21 -15.90 -0.28
N GLN A 320 -3.69 -17.16 -0.32
CA GLN A 320 -3.25 -18.15 -1.29
C GLN A 320 -3.90 -17.88 -2.64
N THR A 321 -3.15 -18.09 -3.74
CA THR A 321 -3.76 -18.03 -5.07
C THR A 321 -4.80 -19.13 -5.24
N VAL A 322 -5.90 -18.81 -5.91
CA VAL A 322 -6.98 -19.80 -6.14
C VAL A 322 -6.56 -20.96 -7.07
N THR A 323 -5.44 -20.78 -7.77
CA THR A 323 -4.92 -21.77 -8.73
C THR A 323 -3.94 -22.76 -8.08
N ASP A 324 -3.10 -22.30 -7.15
CA ASP A 324 -2.08 -23.13 -6.48
C ASP A 324 -1.92 -22.71 -5.02
N ALA A 325 -2.33 -23.57 -4.11
CA ALA A 325 -2.30 -23.30 -2.66
C ALA A 325 -0.88 -23.18 -2.07
N ARG A 326 0.18 -23.48 -2.82
CA ARG A 326 1.57 -23.25 -2.40
C ARG A 326 2.05 -21.84 -2.70
N ILE A 327 1.28 -21.09 -3.51
CA ILE A 327 1.62 -19.76 -3.97
C ILE A 327 0.70 -18.76 -3.29
N TYR A 328 1.30 -17.77 -2.64
CA TYR A 328 0.65 -16.66 -1.96
C TYR A 328 0.83 -15.38 -2.78
N SER A 329 -0.07 -14.43 -2.64
CA SER A 329 0.14 -13.08 -3.18
C SER A 329 -0.37 -12.04 -2.20
N VAL A 330 0.42 -10.99 -1.97
CA VAL A 330 0.09 -9.84 -1.13
C VAL A 330 0.52 -8.55 -1.81
N GLY A 331 -0.11 -7.46 -1.43
CA GLY A 331 0.23 -6.15 -1.96
C GLY A 331 -0.62 -5.75 -3.17
N GLU A 332 -0.17 -4.72 -3.88
CA GLU A 332 -0.91 -4.13 -5.01
C GLU A 332 -1.13 -5.09 -6.19
N CYS A 333 -0.35 -6.19 -6.26
CA CYS A 333 -0.55 -7.22 -7.29
C CYS A 333 -1.68 -8.20 -6.96
N ALA A 334 -2.11 -8.29 -5.69
CA ALA A 334 -3.12 -9.23 -5.25
C ALA A 334 -4.54 -8.67 -5.41
N ALA A 335 -5.48 -9.50 -5.85
CA ALA A 335 -6.90 -9.19 -5.90
C ALA A 335 -7.68 -10.14 -4.98
N HIS A 336 -8.24 -9.59 -3.91
CA HIS A 336 -9.08 -10.32 -2.97
C HIS A 336 -10.54 -9.94 -3.18
N ARG A 337 -11.41 -10.92 -3.44
CA ARG A 337 -12.84 -10.69 -3.71
C ARG A 337 -13.09 -9.61 -4.79
N GLY A 338 -12.24 -9.57 -5.81
CA GLY A 338 -12.33 -8.63 -6.94
C GLY A 338 -11.75 -7.24 -6.67
N ILE A 339 -11.16 -6.98 -5.49
CA ILE A 339 -10.56 -5.69 -5.12
C ILE A 339 -9.05 -5.83 -5.03
N ALA A 340 -8.32 -4.96 -5.74
CA ALA A 340 -6.90 -4.72 -5.57
C ALA A 340 -6.70 -3.37 -4.87
N TYR A 341 -5.92 -3.35 -3.79
CA TYR A 341 -5.70 -2.16 -2.97
C TYR A 341 -4.40 -1.46 -3.37
N GLY A 342 -4.43 -0.13 -3.46
CA GLY A 342 -3.27 0.71 -3.76
C GLY A 342 -2.77 1.54 -2.56
N LEU A 343 -3.27 1.28 -1.35
CA LEU A 343 -2.87 1.96 -0.11
C LEU A 343 -2.17 0.98 0.82
N VAL A 344 -1.21 1.45 1.63
CA VAL A 344 -0.33 0.60 2.44
C VAL A 344 -1.06 -0.12 3.58
N ALA A 345 -2.02 0.51 4.25
CA ALA A 345 -2.71 -0.10 5.39
C ALA A 345 -3.37 -1.46 5.05
N PRO A 346 -4.18 -1.58 3.97
CA PRO A 346 -4.70 -2.87 3.53
C PRO A 346 -3.62 -3.91 3.23
N LEU A 347 -2.48 -3.48 2.66
CA LEU A 347 -1.39 -4.39 2.31
C LEU A 347 -0.71 -4.96 3.55
N PHE A 348 -0.62 -4.20 4.63
CA PHE A 348 -0.09 -4.66 5.92
C PHE A 348 -1.06 -5.61 6.64
N GLU A 349 -2.37 -5.41 6.49
CA GLU A 349 -3.37 -6.38 6.95
C GLU A 349 -3.26 -7.70 6.19
N GLN A 350 -3.11 -7.65 4.86
CA GLN A 350 -2.83 -8.82 4.04
C GLN A 350 -1.55 -9.53 4.50
N ALA A 351 -0.48 -8.78 4.74
CA ALA A 351 0.81 -9.31 5.18
C ALA A 351 0.69 -10.13 6.48
N LYS A 352 -0.04 -9.63 7.48
CA LYS A 352 -0.29 -10.35 8.74
C LYS A 352 -1.03 -11.67 8.52
N VAL A 353 -2.05 -11.68 7.66
CA VAL A 353 -2.82 -12.89 7.36
C VAL A 353 -1.98 -13.90 6.59
N ALA A 354 -1.23 -13.46 5.58
CA ALA A 354 -0.34 -14.33 4.80
C ALA A 354 0.75 -14.95 5.68
N ALA A 355 1.37 -14.14 6.56
CA ALA A 355 2.39 -14.60 7.51
C ALA A 355 1.82 -15.66 8.49
N ASN A 356 0.62 -15.43 9.06
CA ASN A 356 -0.05 -16.40 9.92
C ASN A 356 -0.28 -17.73 9.21
N HIS A 357 -0.67 -17.69 7.95
CA HIS A 357 -0.92 -18.90 7.17
C HIS A 357 0.39 -19.58 6.72
N LEU A 358 1.42 -18.82 6.32
CA LEU A 358 2.76 -19.33 6.03
C LEU A 358 3.39 -19.96 7.26
N ALA A 359 3.18 -19.41 8.46
CA ALA A 359 3.60 -19.99 9.75
C ALA A 359 2.81 -21.24 10.15
N GLN A 360 1.91 -21.73 9.29
CA GLN A 360 1.07 -22.92 9.51
C GLN A 360 0.10 -22.82 10.69
N LEU A 361 -0.16 -21.62 11.21
CA LEU A 361 -1.16 -21.42 12.28
C LEU A 361 -2.59 -21.50 11.71
N GLY A 362 -2.84 -21.04 10.50
CA GLY A 362 -4.08 -21.22 9.76
C GLY A 362 -5.32 -20.50 10.30
N SER A 363 -5.20 -19.68 11.33
CA SER A 363 -6.33 -18.99 11.99
C SER A 363 -6.72 -17.68 11.33
N GLY A 364 -5.77 -16.98 10.68
CA GLY A 364 -5.99 -15.69 10.06
C GLY A 364 -6.89 -15.76 8.82
N ARG A 365 -7.78 -14.76 8.67
CA ARG A 365 -8.60 -14.60 7.45
C ARG A 365 -8.68 -13.12 7.10
N TYR A 366 -8.35 -12.79 5.86
CA TYR A 366 -8.51 -11.44 5.32
C TYR A 366 -9.95 -11.27 4.85
N LYS A 367 -10.65 -10.28 5.39
CA LYS A 367 -12.07 -10.03 5.06
C LYS A 367 -12.26 -8.85 4.10
N GLY A 368 -11.16 -8.21 3.69
CA GLY A 368 -11.14 -6.92 3.02
C GLY A 368 -10.83 -5.79 4.00
N SER A 369 -10.49 -4.63 3.48
CA SER A 369 -10.14 -3.44 4.27
C SER A 369 -11.03 -2.27 3.88
N LEU A 370 -11.47 -1.52 4.85
CA LEU A 370 -11.95 -0.17 4.64
C LEU A 370 -10.73 0.73 4.46
N THR A 371 -10.85 1.72 3.59
CA THR A 371 -9.74 2.63 3.30
C THR A 371 -10.09 4.07 3.67
N SER A 372 -9.09 4.80 4.15
CA SER A 372 -9.14 6.24 4.29
C SER A 372 -7.97 6.88 3.53
N THR A 373 -8.14 8.09 3.10
CA THR A 373 -7.10 8.88 2.43
C THR A 373 -6.72 10.07 3.30
N LYS A 374 -5.41 10.26 3.47
CA LYS A 374 -4.84 11.45 4.09
C LYS A 374 -3.80 12.01 3.14
N LEU A 375 -3.96 13.27 2.70
CA LEU A 375 -3.01 13.95 1.82
C LEU A 375 -1.88 14.56 2.63
N LYS A 376 -0.64 14.31 2.20
CA LYS A 376 0.60 14.84 2.79
C LYS A 376 1.27 15.87 1.88
N VAL A 377 0.50 16.80 1.32
CA VAL A 377 1.08 18.00 0.72
C VAL A 377 1.32 18.99 1.83
N THR A 378 2.55 19.42 2.03
CA THR A 378 3.00 20.21 3.19
C THR A 378 1.99 21.28 3.60
N GLY A 379 1.49 21.22 4.85
CA GLY A 379 0.57 22.19 5.42
C GLY A 379 -0.83 22.22 4.83
N ILE A 380 -1.27 21.15 4.15
CA ILE A 380 -2.67 20.92 3.77
C ILE A 380 -3.15 19.66 4.47
N ASP A 381 -4.10 19.86 5.38
CA ASP A 381 -4.73 18.78 6.10
C ASP A 381 -6.06 18.41 5.43
N LEU A 382 -6.18 17.18 4.95
CA LEU A 382 -7.44 16.64 4.48
C LEU A 382 -7.54 15.15 4.77
N PHE A 383 -8.78 14.73 4.94
CA PHE A 383 -9.12 13.34 5.23
C PHE A 383 -10.40 12.97 4.49
N SER A 384 -10.44 11.77 3.94
CA SER A 384 -11.69 11.19 3.44
C SER A 384 -11.75 9.68 3.67
N ALA A 385 -12.95 9.18 3.92
CA ALA A 385 -13.19 7.74 4.11
C ALA A 385 -14.62 7.38 3.73
N GLY A 386 -14.83 6.14 3.31
CA GLY A 386 -16.16 5.62 2.97
C GLY A 386 -16.78 6.27 1.74
N ASP A 387 -18.12 6.24 1.69
CA ASP A 387 -18.93 6.87 0.63
C ASP A 387 -19.29 8.31 1.03
N PHE A 388 -18.37 9.24 0.79
CA PHE A 388 -18.56 10.67 1.05
C PHE A 388 -19.35 11.39 -0.05
N THR A 389 -19.63 10.74 -1.17
CA THR A 389 -20.42 11.32 -2.27
C THR A 389 -21.87 11.43 -1.88
N GLY A 390 -22.38 10.40 -1.24
CA GLY A 390 -23.79 10.30 -0.91
C GLY A 390 -24.66 9.96 -2.13
N GLY A 391 -25.97 10.07 -1.98
CA GLY A 391 -26.95 9.78 -3.04
C GLY A 391 -28.34 9.49 -2.51
N GLU A 392 -29.12 8.76 -3.26
CA GLU A 392 -30.50 8.43 -2.87
C GLU A 392 -30.55 7.66 -1.54
N GLY A 393 -31.38 8.17 -0.62
CA GLY A 393 -31.55 7.59 0.71
C GLY A 393 -30.38 7.84 1.66
N THR A 394 -29.52 8.83 1.36
CA THR A 394 -28.50 9.32 2.28
C THR A 394 -28.86 10.71 2.79
N GLU A 395 -28.29 11.06 3.93
CA GLU A 395 -28.36 12.39 4.53
C GLU A 395 -26.97 12.97 4.63
N GLU A 396 -26.83 14.27 4.39
CA GLU A 396 -25.56 14.96 4.44
C GLU A 396 -25.58 16.01 5.57
N ILE A 397 -24.57 15.99 6.42
CA ILE A 397 -24.31 17.03 7.40
C ILE A 397 -23.06 17.78 6.93
N VAL A 398 -23.19 19.08 6.68
CA VAL A 398 -22.10 19.89 6.12
C VAL A 398 -21.83 21.10 7.01
N MET A 399 -20.54 21.32 7.29
CA MET A 399 -20.03 22.55 7.89
C MET A 399 -18.99 23.13 6.94
N SER A 400 -19.16 24.40 6.58
CA SER A 400 -18.26 25.08 5.63
C SER A 400 -17.92 26.48 6.12
N ASP A 401 -16.61 26.72 6.29
CA ASP A 401 -16.00 28.04 6.50
C ASP A 401 -14.90 28.24 5.44
N PRO A 402 -15.26 28.74 4.24
CA PRO A 402 -14.29 28.96 3.17
C PRO A 402 -13.22 30.01 3.50
N LEU A 403 -13.53 31.00 4.37
CA LEU A 403 -12.58 32.04 4.79
C LEU A 403 -11.57 31.48 5.79
N GLY A 404 -12.02 30.65 6.73
CA GLY A 404 -11.16 29.93 7.65
C GLY A 404 -10.48 28.70 7.03
N GLY A 405 -10.82 28.34 5.80
CA GLY A 405 -10.24 27.17 5.11
C GLY A 405 -10.68 25.85 5.73
N VAL A 406 -11.92 25.76 6.24
CA VAL A 406 -12.47 24.54 6.85
C VAL A 406 -13.69 24.06 6.10
N TYR A 407 -13.71 22.78 5.79
CA TYR A 407 -14.88 22.07 5.24
C TYR A 407 -14.98 20.68 5.82
N LYS A 408 -16.15 20.34 6.33
CA LYS A 408 -16.49 19.00 6.83
C LYS A 408 -17.82 18.55 6.22
N LYS A 409 -17.82 17.36 5.63
CA LYS A 409 -19.02 16.70 5.14
C LYS A 409 -19.08 15.30 5.73
N LEU A 410 -20.20 14.96 6.35
CA LEU A 410 -20.51 13.62 6.86
C LEU A 410 -21.74 13.10 6.12
N VAL A 411 -21.67 11.86 5.67
CA VAL A 411 -22.76 11.20 4.95
C VAL A 411 -23.30 10.05 5.78
N LEU A 412 -24.60 10.09 6.04
CA LEU A 412 -25.31 9.11 6.85
C LEU A 412 -26.31 8.32 6.00
N LYS A 413 -26.53 7.06 6.37
CA LYS A 413 -27.57 6.20 5.84
C LYS A 413 -28.10 5.28 6.94
N ASN A 414 -29.42 5.32 7.19
CA ASN A 414 -30.06 4.53 8.26
C ASN A 414 -29.38 4.77 9.61
N ASP A 415 -29.21 6.03 10.00
CA ASP A 415 -28.53 6.47 11.22
C ASP A 415 -27.08 5.96 11.40
N LYS A 416 -26.41 5.58 10.33
CA LYS A 416 -25.01 5.15 10.36
C LYS A 416 -24.17 6.08 9.50
N LEU A 417 -22.97 6.41 10.00
CA LEU A 417 -21.98 7.12 9.19
C LEU A 417 -21.48 6.18 8.10
N ILE A 418 -21.60 6.58 6.83
CA ILE A 418 -21.10 5.82 5.68
C ILE A 418 -19.99 6.52 4.93
N GLY A 419 -19.79 7.83 5.14
CA GLY A 419 -18.73 8.58 4.51
C GLY A 419 -18.38 9.86 5.28
N ALA A 420 -17.11 10.27 5.16
CA ALA A 420 -16.61 11.53 5.70
C ALA A 420 -15.61 12.16 4.73
N CYS A 421 -15.71 13.48 4.53
CA CYS A 421 -14.76 14.31 3.78
C CYS A 421 -14.44 15.55 4.60
N LEU A 422 -13.16 15.70 4.99
CA LEU A 422 -12.70 16.79 5.85
C LEU A 422 -11.55 17.52 5.16
N TYR A 423 -11.57 18.85 5.22
CA TYR A 423 -10.52 19.75 4.75
C TYR A 423 -10.23 20.80 5.80
N GLY A 424 -8.95 21.07 6.07
CA GLY A 424 -8.49 22.05 7.06
C GLY A 424 -8.51 21.51 8.49
N ASP A 425 -9.67 21.26 9.06
CA ASP A 425 -9.80 20.57 10.35
C ASP A 425 -10.08 19.08 10.16
N THR A 426 -9.06 18.26 10.40
CA THR A 426 -9.10 16.79 10.25
C THR A 426 -8.87 16.03 11.55
N LEU A 427 -8.92 16.70 12.71
CA LEU A 427 -8.62 16.10 14.01
C LEU A 427 -9.45 14.86 14.29
N ASP A 428 -10.74 14.91 14.00
CA ASP A 428 -11.66 13.81 14.24
C ASP A 428 -11.68 12.73 13.12
N GLY A 429 -10.84 12.86 12.10
CA GLY A 429 -10.83 11.92 10.96
C GLY A 429 -10.67 10.46 11.38
N SER A 430 -9.80 10.18 12.35
CA SER A 430 -9.60 8.82 12.89
C SER A 430 -10.84 8.30 13.60
N TRP A 431 -11.52 9.14 14.37
CA TRP A 431 -12.75 8.78 15.07
C TRP A 431 -13.91 8.53 14.10
N TYR A 432 -14.10 9.36 13.07
CA TYR A 432 -15.06 9.09 12.01
C TYR A 432 -14.75 7.78 11.28
N PHE A 433 -13.49 7.47 11.08
CA PHE A 433 -13.10 6.20 10.46
C PHE A 433 -13.45 4.99 11.33
N GLU A 434 -13.31 5.09 12.66
CA GLU A 434 -13.76 4.06 13.58
C GLU A 434 -15.27 3.86 13.52
N LEU A 435 -16.06 4.95 13.53
CA LEU A 435 -17.52 4.90 13.38
C LEU A 435 -17.94 4.20 12.08
N LEU A 436 -17.27 4.52 10.97
CA LEU A 436 -17.47 3.87 9.67
C LEU A 436 -17.17 2.37 9.74
N ARG A 437 -16.08 1.99 10.41
CA ARG A 437 -15.63 0.61 10.54
C ARG A 437 -16.55 -0.22 11.42
N GLU A 438 -17.04 0.35 12.50
CA GLU A 438 -17.98 -0.28 13.43
C GLU A 438 -19.38 -0.42 12.82
N GLY A 439 -19.79 0.53 12.00
CA GLY A 439 -21.12 0.56 11.40
C GLY A 439 -22.26 0.64 12.43
N ARG A 440 -21.97 1.21 13.62
CA ARG A 440 -22.97 1.43 14.66
C ARG A 440 -23.87 2.60 14.32
N SER A 441 -25.08 2.63 14.94
CA SER A 441 -25.96 3.81 14.88
C SER A 441 -25.29 5.00 15.57
N VAL A 442 -25.50 6.19 15.00
CA VAL A 442 -25.05 7.48 15.54
C VAL A 442 -26.24 8.38 15.90
N SER A 443 -27.46 7.82 15.99
CA SER A 443 -28.69 8.57 16.30
C SER A 443 -28.62 9.31 17.63
N ASP A 444 -27.98 8.70 18.62
CA ASP A 444 -27.80 9.24 19.98
C ASP A 444 -26.80 10.39 20.07
N ILE A 445 -25.89 10.49 19.10
CA ILE A 445 -24.84 11.53 19.04
C ILE A 445 -24.98 12.46 17.84
N ARG A 446 -26.06 12.32 17.07
CA ARG A 446 -26.24 12.99 15.78
C ARG A 446 -26.06 14.52 15.83
N GLU A 447 -26.64 15.19 16.83
CA GLU A 447 -26.60 16.65 16.98
C GLU A 447 -25.18 17.17 17.23
N ALA A 448 -24.34 16.37 17.92
CA ALA A 448 -22.95 16.71 18.23
C ALA A 448 -21.95 16.13 17.24
N LEU A 449 -22.38 15.24 16.32
CA LEU A 449 -21.51 14.46 15.44
C LEU A 449 -20.51 15.33 14.65
N MET A 450 -20.95 16.48 14.14
CA MET A 450 -20.13 17.40 13.34
C MET A 450 -19.03 18.10 14.16
N PHE A 451 -19.22 18.24 15.47
CA PHE A 451 -18.28 18.90 16.36
C PHE A 451 -17.19 17.96 16.90
N GLY A 452 -17.25 16.66 16.54
CA GLY A 452 -16.23 15.68 16.83
C GLY A 452 -16.38 14.96 18.17
N GLN A 453 -15.45 14.06 18.44
CA GLN A 453 -15.47 13.19 19.62
C GLN A 453 -15.48 13.98 20.94
N SER A 454 -14.65 15.01 21.05
CA SER A 454 -14.53 15.82 22.28
C SER A 454 -15.84 16.51 22.70
N ALA A 455 -16.67 16.91 21.73
CA ALA A 455 -17.95 17.53 22.03
C ALA A 455 -18.94 16.52 22.61
N ILE A 456 -18.88 15.28 22.17
CA ILE A 456 -19.73 14.19 22.67
C ILE A 456 -19.30 13.76 24.08
N ASP A 457 -18.00 13.61 24.29
CA ASP A 457 -17.45 13.24 25.61
C ASP A 457 -17.83 14.30 26.67
N ASN A 458 -17.72 15.59 26.36
CA ASN A 458 -18.12 16.68 27.23
C ASN A 458 -19.64 16.74 27.50
N ALA A 459 -20.47 16.39 26.52
CA ALA A 459 -21.92 16.33 26.68
C ALA A 459 -22.36 15.19 27.58
N THR A 460 -21.67 14.05 27.53
CA THR A 460 -21.93 12.89 28.42
C THR A 460 -21.49 13.19 29.87
N ASP A 461 -20.34 13.82 30.09
CA ASP A 461 -19.89 14.19 31.43
C ASP A 461 -20.83 15.21 32.09
N SER A 462 -21.30 16.21 31.36
CA SER A 462 -22.25 17.21 31.90
C SER A 462 -23.61 16.64 32.28
N SER A 463 -24.02 15.53 31.65
CA SER A 463 -25.28 14.83 31.97
C SER A 463 -25.19 13.96 33.22
N VAL A 464 -24.00 13.50 33.59
CA VAL A 464 -23.75 12.70 34.81
C VAL A 464 -23.76 13.60 36.05
N ASP A 465 -23.20 14.83 35.98
CA ASP A 465 -23.17 15.75 37.11
C ASP A 465 -24.54 16.39 37.44
N SER A 466 -25.48 16.44 36.47
CA SER A 466 -26.82 17.01 36.69
C SER A 466 -27.77 16.07 37.44
N ASN A 467 -27.47 14.77 37.56
CA ASN A 467 -28.30 13.79 38.27
C ASN A 467 -27.87 13.56 39.75
N GLY A 468 -26.82 14.23 40.22
CA GLY A 468 -26.22 14.07 41.55
C GLY A 468 -26.73 15.01 42.67
N SER A 469 -27.57 15.99 42.37
CA SER A 469 -28.04 16.97 43.37
C SER A 469 -29.55 16.82 43.61
N ASN A 470 -29.93 15.86 44.46
CA ASN A 470 -31.20 15.86 45.12
C ASN A 470 -30.97 16.33 46.57
N PRO A 471 -31.36 17.57 46.97
CA PRO A 471 -31.31 17.95 48.39
C PRO A 471 -32.58 17.40 49.04
N ALA A 472 -32.47 16.21 49.63
CA ALA A 472 -33.51 15.70 50.49
C ALA A 472 -33.36 16.25 51.90
N ALA A 473 -34.30 17.14 52.24
CA ALA A 473 -34.96 17.29 53.52
C ALA A 473 -34.09 17.38 54.80
N ALA A 474 -33.96 18.60 55.31
CA ALA A 474 -33.90 18.82 56.71
C ALA A 474 -35.27 19.37 57.18
N ALA A 475 -36.02 18.58 57.95
CA ALA A 475 -37.04 19.04 58.90
C ALA A 475 -36.65 18.47 60.26
#